data_47e42710b25d07127d0290bf0a6dae36
#
_entry.id   47e42710b25d07127d0290bf0a6dae36
#
_cell.length_a   1.000
_cell.length_b   1.000
_cell.length_c   1.000
_cell.angle_alpha   90.00
_cell.angle_beta   90.00
_cell.angle_gamma   90.00
#
_symmetry.space_group_name_H-M   'P 1'
#
loop_
_entity.id
_entity.type
_entity.pdbx_description
1 polymer ?
#
loop_
_entity_poly.entity_id
_entity_poly.type
_entity_poly.pdbx_seq_one_letter_code
_entity_poly.pdbx_strand_id
1 'polypeptide(L)'
;WDNNVTDGTAFNPTATTTYSVTGTDANGCTGTDQVDVTVNALPTVDAGTDQTVCSGSAVTLTASGASTYAWDNNVTDGTSFTPSATTTYSVTGTDANGCTATDAVDVTVNALPTVDAGTDQTVCSGDAVTLTASGASTYSWDNNVTDGTTFTPSATTSYSVTGTDANGCTATDAVDVTVNALPTVDAGTDQ
;
A
#
# COMPACT_ATOMS: atom_id res chain seq x y z
N TRP A 1 8.25 -6.97 -54.50
CA TRP A 1 7.56 -7.57 -53.36
C TRP A 1 6.06 -7.36 -53.51
N ASP A 2 5.26 -8.27 -52.94
CA ASP A 2 3.81 -8.10 -52.76
C ASP A 2 3.50 -7.19 -51.54
N ASN A 3 2.22 -7.05 -51.20
CA ASN A 3 1.74 -6.29 -50.04
C ASN A 3 2.29 -4.85 -49.92
N ASN A 4 2.62 -4.21 -51.06
CA ASN A 4 3.18 -2.84 -51.16
C ASN A 4 4.51 -2.64 -50.44
N VAL A 5 5.30 -3.70 -50.24
CA VAL A 5 6.65 -3.60 -49.70
C VAL A 5 7.60 -3.12 -50.78
N THR A 6 8.45 -2.12 -50.47
CA THR A 6 9.49 -1.62 -51.35
C THR A 6 10.84 -2.22 -50.96
N ASP A 7 11.56 -2.78 -51.91
CA ASP A 7 12.86 -3.39 -51.69
C ASP A 7 13.84 -2.45 -50.99
N GLY A 8 14.54 -2.93 -49.95
CA GLY A 8 15.49 -2.16 -49.17
C GLY A 8 14.89 -1.08 -48.25
N THR A 9 13.54 -0.99 -48.15
CA THR A 9 12.87 0.00 -47.28
C THR A 9 12.27 -0.67 -46.06
N ALA A 10 12.55 -0.13 -44.85
CA ALA A 10 11.96 -0.61 -43.60
C ALA A 10 10.44 -0.32 -43.56
N PHE A 11 9.67 -1.27 -43.07
CA PHE A 11 8.22 -1.14 -42.83
C PHE A 11 7.81 -1.80 -41.51
N ASN A 12 6.61 -1.48 -41.01
CA ASN A 12 6.08 -2.03 -39.78
C ASN A 12 4.91 -2.99 -40.11
N PRO A 13 5.10 -4.31 -40.03
CA PRO A 13 4.01 -5.25 -40.26
C PRO A 13 3.04 -5.22 -39.02
N THR A 14 1.75 -5.24 -39.30
CA THR A 14 0.68 -5.23 -38.26
C THR A 14 0.07 -6.60 -38.03
N ALA A 15 0.38 -7.59 -38.85
CA ALA A 15 -0.09 -8.96 -38.77
C ALA A 15 0.97 -9.92 -39.33
N THR A 16 0.95 -11.16 -38.84
CA THR A 16 1.74 -12.26 -39.42
C THR A 16 1.37 -12.46 -40.87
N THR A 17 2.34 -12.37 -41.75
CA THR A 17 2.13 -12.38 -43.21
C THR A 17 3.34 -13.00 -43.92
N THR A 18 3.08 -13.81 -44.94
CA THR A 18 4.07 -14.28 -45.90
C THR A 18 4.24 -13.21 -47.00
N TYR A 19 5.46 -12.78 -47.26
CA TYR A 19 5.82 -11.82 -48.30
C TYR A 19 6.52 -12.56 -49.43
N SER A 20 6.08 -12.30 -50.69
CA SER A 20 6.67 -12.88 -51.89
C SER A 20 7.44 -11.84 -52.67
N VAL A 21 8.61 -12.21 -53.16
CA VAL A 21 9.40 -11.41 -54.11
C VAL A 21 9.47 -12.11 -55.45
N THR A 22 9.37 -11.32 -56.54
CA THR A 22 9.61 -11.79 -57.88
C THR A 22 10.85 -11.06 -58.44
N GLY A 23 11.89 -11.81 -58.74
CA GLY A 23 13.06 -11.30 -59.47
C GLY A 23 12.89 -11.57 -60.96
N THR A 24 13.30 -10.63 -61.79
CA THR A 24 13.29 -10.74 -63.26
C THR A 24 14.70 -10.48 -63.78
N ASP A 25 15.23 -11.39 -64.60
CA ASP A 25 16.57 -11.20 -65.22
C ASP A 25 16.50 -10.31 -66.44
N ALA A 26 17.65 -10.00 -67.04
CA ALA A 26 17.77 -9.17 -68.27
C ALA A 26 17.10 -9.80 -69.50
N ASN A 27 16.80 -11.09 -69.50
CA ASN A 27 16.14 -11.82 -70.61
C ASN A 27 14.62 -11.93 -70.37
N GLY A 28 14.09 -11.38 -69.25
CA GLY A 28 12.69 -11.44 -68.90
C GLY A 28 12.24 -12.72 -68.14
N CYS A 29 13.21 -13.60 -67.80
CA CYS A 29 12.88 -14.81 -66.99
C CYS A 29 12.66 -14.40 -65.55
N THR A 30 11.62 -14.98 -64.92
CA THR A 30 11.22 -14.66 -63.55
C THR A 30 11.46 -15.84 -62.60
N GLY A 31 11.89 -15.52 -61.37
CA GLY A 31 11.93 -16.43 -60.24
C GLY A 31 11.24 -15.80 -59.04
N THR A 32 10.66 -16.61 -58.17
CA THR A 32 9.96 -16.15 -56.96
C THR A 32 10.54 -16.81 -55.72
N ASP A 33 10.55 -16.09 -54.58
CA ASP A 33 10.89 -16.58 -53.26
C ASP A 33 9.96 -15.95 -52.22
N GLN A 34 9.91 -16.53 -51.02
CA GLN A 34 8.97 -16.07 -49.97
C GLN A 34 9.70 -16.00 -48.61
N VAL A 35 9.24 -15.08 -47.78
CA VAL A 35 9.63 -14.95 -46.36
C VAL A 35 8.42 -14.76 -45.48
N ASP A 36 8.37 -15.50 -44.35
CA ASP A 36 7.35 -15.33 -43.35
C ASP A 36 7.80 -14.33 -42.30
N VAL A 37 6.98 -13.30 -42.08
CA VAL A 37 7.14 -12.34 -40.97
C VAL A 37 6.08 -12.61 -39.93
N THR A 38 6.51 -13.04 -38.77
CA THR A 38 5.62 -13.31 -37.62
C THR A 38 5.50 -12.07 -36.78
N VAL A 39 4.27 -11.61 -36.53
CA VAL A 39 3.96 -10.53 -35.60
C VAL A 39 3.33 -11.15 -34.35
N ASN A 40 4.04 -11.08 -33.24
CA ASN A 40 3.54 -11.55 -31.95
C ASN A 40 2.66 -10.48 -31.31
N ALA A 41 1.55 -10.91 -30.68
CA ALA A 41 0.72 -10.01 -29.89
C ALA A 41 1.48 -9.54 -28.64
N LEU A 42 1.21 -8.33 -28.18
CA LEU A 42 1.74 -7.85 -26.89
C LEU A 42 1.06 -8.60 -25.74
N PRO A 43 1.75 -8.82 -24.61
CA PRO A 43 1.15 -9.38 -23.41
C PRO A 43 0.09 -8.42 -22.85
N THR A 44 -0.91 -8.97 -22.16
CA THR A 44 -1.91 -8.19 -21.41
C THR A 44 -1.45 -8.17 -19.95
N VAL A 45 -0.59 -7.22 -19.62
CA VAL A 45 -0.06 -7.05 -18.26
C VAL A 45 -1.13 -6.45 -17.36
N ASP A 46 -1.25 -6.97 -16.13
CA ASP A 46 -2.15 -6.50 -15.09
C ASP A 46 -1.35 -6.32 -13.80
N ALA A 47 -1.29 -5.09 -13.29
CA ALA A 47 -0.59 -4.70 -12.06
C ALA A 47 -1.39 -5.00 -10.78
N GLY A 48 -2.64 -5.48 -10.93
CA GLY A 48 -3.57 -5.68 -9.82
C GLY A 48 -4.37 -4.43 -9.49
N THR A 49 -5.09 -4.48 -8.36
CA THR A 49 -5.97 -3.39 -7.91
C THR A 49 -5.24 -2.43 -6.98
N ASP A 50 -5.66 -1.15 -7.01
CA ASP A 50 -5.18 -0.11 -6.10
C ASP A 50 -5.31 -0.54 -4.63
N GLN A 51 -4.32 -0.18 -3.83
CA GLN A 51 -4.25 -0.51 -2.40
C GLN A 51 -4.22 0.75 -1.55
N THR A 52 -4.84 0.66 -0.37
CA THR A 52 -4.81 1.72 0.63
C THR A 52 -4.34 1.13 1.95
N VAL A 53 -3.29 1.69 2.53
CA VAL A 53 -2.66 1.22 3.76
C VAL A 53 -2.34 2.37 4.70
N CYS A 54 -2.11 2.05 5.96
CA CYS A 54 -1.61 3.01 6.94
C CYS A 54 -0.08 3.11 6.86
N SER A 55 0.47 4.26 7.20
CA SER A 55 1.92 4.46 7.30
C SER A 55 2.57 3.39 8.18
N GLY A 56 3.62 2.78 7.68
CA GLY A 56 4.32 1.66 8.33
C GLY A 56 3.74 0.27 8.03
N SER A 57 2.59 0.17 7.36
CA SER A 57 2.03 -1.12 6.93
C SER A 57 2.70 -1.62 5.66
N ALA A 58 2.82 -2.94 5.55
CA ALA A 58 3.40 -3.59 4.39
C ALA A 58 2.34 -3.87 3.32
N VAL A 59 2.75 -3.82 2.04
CA VAL A 59 1.97 -4.22 0.87
C VAL A 59 2.74 -5.27 0.05
N THR A 60 2.00 -6.00 -0.78
CA THR A 60 2.58 -6.91 -1.78
C THR A 60 1.92 -6.61 -3.11
N LEU A 61 2.73 -6.29 -4.12
CA LEU A 61 2.29 -6.13 -5.50
C LEU A 61 2.63 -7.39 -6.28
N THR A 62 1.68 -7.87 -7.06
CA THR A 62 1.86 -9.08 -7.87
C THR A 62 1.22 -8.84 -9.22
N ALA A 63 2.03 -8.87 -10.27
CA ALA A 63 1.55 -8.71 -11.63
C ALA A 63 1.17 -10.04 -12.28
N SER A 64 0.36 -9.95 -13.34
CA SER A 64 -0.05 -11.10 -14.14
C SER A 64 -0.08 -10.78 -15.64
N GLY A 65 -0.26 -11.80 -16.50
CA GLY A 65 -0.44 -11.64 -17.95
C GLY A 65 0.83 -11.63 -18.80
N ALA A 66 2.01 -11.88 -18.20
CA ALA A 66 3.29 -12.02 -18.90
C ALA A 66 4.13 -13.19 -18.34
N SER A 67 5.35 -13.40 -18.85
CA SER A 67 6.26 -14.45 -18.36
C SER A 67 7.22 -13.95 -17.29
N THR A 68 7.61 -12.67 -17.33
CA THR A 68 8.48 -12.00 -16.36
C THR A 68 8.01 -10.58 -16.12
N TYR A 69 8.30 -10.06 -14.92
CA TYR A 69 7.86 -8.74 -14.47
C TYR A 69 9.01 -7.92 -13.91
N ALA A 70 9.05 -6.64 -14.26
CA ALA A 70 9.98 -5.67 -13.73
C ALA A 70 9.19 -4.45 -13.24
N TRP A 71 9.18 -4.24 -11.93
CA TRP A 71 8.57 -3.07 -11.29
C TRP A 71 9.58 -1.94 -11.19
N ASP A 72 9.08 -0.71 -11.17
CA ASP A 72 9.86 0.46 -10.78
C ASP A 72 10.06 0.53 -9.26
N ASN A 73 10.69 1.61 -8.78
CA ASN A 73 10.91 1.88 -7.34
C ASN A 73 11.54 0.71 -6.55
N ASN A 74 12.32 -0.16 -7.23
CA ASN A 74 12.98 -1.35 -6.64
C ASN A 74 12.01 -2.37 -6.00
N VAL A 75 10.75 -2.40 -6.42
CA VAL A 75 9.81 -3.44 -5.99
C VAL A 75 10.14 -4.75 -6.69
N THR A 76 10.08 -5.85 -5.93
CA THR A 76 10.20 -7.21 -6.47
C THR A 76 8.81 -7.84 -6.49
N ASP A 77 8.41 -8.39 -7.64
CA ASP A 77 7.10 -9.03 -7.83
C ASP A 77 6.82 -10.09 -6.77
N GLY A 78 5.62 -10.03 -6.17
CA GLY A 78 5.19 -10.96 -5.12
C GLY A 78 5.92 -10.84 -3.79
N THR A 79 6.82 -9.86 -3.61
CA THR A 79 7.55 -9.64 -2.36
C THR A 79 6.96 -8.47 -1.58
N SER A 80 6.75 -8.67 -0.28
CA SER A 80 6.23 -7.63 0.61
C SER A 80 7.25 -6.52 0.84
N PHE A 81 6.79 -5.25 0.82
CA PHE A 81 7.58 -4.07 1.16
C PHE A 81 6.71 -3.04 1.89
N THR A 82 7.33 -2.02 2.52
CA THR A 82 6.61 -0.95 3.22
C THR A 82 6.78 0.36 2.47
N PRO A 83 5.71 0.88 1.82
CA PRO A 83 5.77 2.16 1.13
C PRO A 83 5.88 3.30 2.14
N SER A 84 6.72 4.30 1.85
CA SER A 84 6.91 5.47 2.71
C SER A 84 5.95 6.62 2.40
N ALA A 85 5.31 6.62 1.23
CA ALA A 85 4.36 7.64 0.77
C ALA A 85 3.42 7.07 -0.29
N THR A 86 2.29 7.73 -0.51
CA THR A 86 1.40 7.47 -1.65
C THR A 86 2.18 7.56 -2.95
N THR A 87 2.14 6.49 -3.74
CA THR A 87 2.97 6.34 -4.94
C THR A 87 2.27 5.44 -5.95
N THR A 88 2.35 5.79 -7.23
CA THR A 88 1.99 4.90 -8.34
C THR A 88 3.19 4.01 -8.65
N TYR A 89 2.97 2.70 -8.71
CA TYR A 89 3.96 1.70 -9.09
C TYR A 89 3.64 1.18 -10.49
N SER A 90 4.65 1.20 -11.38
CA SER A 90 4.52 0.74 -12.75
C SER A 90 5.26 -0.58 -12.95
N VAL A 91 4.64 -1.51 -13.65
CA VAL A 91 5.24 -2.79 -14.00
C VAL A 91 5.37 -2.93 -15.51
N THR A 92 6.51 -3.45 -15.95
CA THR A 92 6.73 -3.92 -17.32
C THR A 92 6.70 -5.45 -17.31
N GLY A 93 5.74 -6.03 -18.02
CA GLY A 93 5.68 -7.47 -18.26
C GLY A 93 6.30 -7.82 -19.61
N THR A 94 7.06 -8.91 -19.66
CA THR A 94 7.67 -9.45 -20.88
C THR A 94 7.17 -10.87 -21.11
N ASP A 95 6.69 -11.16 -22.32
CA ASP A 95 6.24 -12.51 -22.70
C ASP A 95 7.41 -13.41 -23.14
N ALA A 96 7.09 -14.66 -23.51
CA ALA A 96 8.08 -15.64 -23.98
C ALA A 96 8.73 -15.27 -25.33
N ASN A 97 8.12 -14.37 -26.10
CA ASN A 97 8.63 -13.90 -27.38
C ASN A 97 9.48 -12.63 -27.23
N GLY A 98 9.60 -12.07 -26.04
CA GLY A 98 10.28 -10.82 -25.75
C GLY A 98 9.42 -9.57 -25.99
N CYS A 99 8.12 -9.70 -26.28
CA CYS A 99 7.21 -8.57 -26.39
C CYS A 99 6.88 -8.02 -25.00
N THR A 100 6.77 -6.69 -24.89
CA THR A 100 6.54 -6.03 -23.59
C THR A 100 5.28 -5.19 -23.61
N ALA A 101 4.64 -5.10 -22.43
CA ALA A 101 3.59 -4.14 -22.15
C ALA A 101 3.73 -3.64 -20.70
N THR A 102 3.06 -2.55 -20.37
CA THR A 102 3.12 -1.94 -19.04
C THR A 102 1.73 -1.76 -18.47
N ASP A 103 1.64 -1.82 -17.14
CA ASP A 103 0.47 -1.43 -16.37
C ASP A 103 0.92 -0.75 -15.07
N ALA A 104 0.00 -0.16 -14.32
CA ALA A 104 0.32 0.56 -13.08
C ALA A 104 -0.77 0.39 -12.03
N VAL A 105 -0.37 0.46 -10.75
CA VAL A 105 -1.24 0.38 -9.59
C VAL A 105 -0.91 1.49 -8.60
N ASP A 106 -1.93 2.10 -8.01
CA ASP A 106 -1.77 3.12 -6.99
C ASP A 106 -1.75 2.51 -5.58
N VAL A 107 -0.74 2.87 -4.78
CA VAL A 107 -0.70 2.56 -3.36
C VAL A 107 -0.85 3.86 -2.57
N THR A 108 -2.00 4.02 -1.92
CA THR A 108 -2.29 5.15 -1.04
C THR A 108 -1.81 4.85 0.37
N VAL A 109 -0.97 5.72 0.93
CA VAL A 109 -0.47 5.62 2.31
C VAL A 109 -1.12 6.71 3.15
N ASN A 110 -1.98 6.31 4.08
CA ASN A 110 -2.62 7.20 5.05
C ASN A 110 -1.69 7.43 6.25
N ALA A 111 -1.59 8.68 6.71
CA ALA A 111 -0.88 8.99 7.94
C ALA A 111 -1.58 8.34 9.15
N LEU A 112 -0.82 8.03 10.21
CA LEU A 112 -1.41 7.61 11.48
C LEU A 112 -2.04 8.83 12.19
N PRO A 113 -3.11 8.65 12.98
CA PRO A 113 -3.65 9.72 13.82
C PRO A 113 -2.64 10.14 14.89
N THR A 114 -2.69 11.40 15.31
CA THR A 114 -1.90 11.91 16.43
C THR A 114 -2.77 11.83 17.67
N VAL A 115 -2.80 10.68 18.32
CA VAL A 115 -3.60 10.42 19.54
C VAL A 115 -2.95 11.13 20.72
N ASP A 116 -3.76 11.76 21.58
CA ASP A 116 -3.37 12.43 22.80
C ASP A 116 -4.29 11.94 23.93
N ALA A 117 -3.71 11.27 24.93
CA ALA A 117 -4.39 10.75 26.14
C ALA A 117 -4.67 11.83 27.20
N GLY A 118 -4.20 13.03 26.97
CA GLY A 118 -4.25 14.13 27.95
C GLY A 118 -3.06 14.14 28.93
N THR A 119 -3.15 14.98 29.95
CA THR A 119 -2.08 15.16 30.93
C THR A 119 -2.23 14.24 32.13
N ASP A 120 -1.12 13.82 32.72
CA ASP A 120 -1.07 13.04 33.96
C ASP A 120 -1.89 13.69 35.07
N GLN A 121 -2.58 12.87 35.83
CA GLN A 121 -3.45 13.30 36.94
C GLN A 121 -2.97 12.75 38.27
N THR A 122 -3.15 13.54 39.36
CA THR A 122 -2.87 13.12 40.73
C THR A 122 -4.10 13.37 41.57
N VAL A 123 -4.59 12.31 42.22
CA VAL A 123 -5.81 12.36 43.04
C VAL A 123 -5.59 11.67 44.41
N CYS A 124 -6.49 11.92 45.36
CA CYS A 124 -6.54 11.14 46.60
C CYS A 124 -7.35 9.85 46.42
N SER A 125 -7.07 8.86 47.22
CA SER A 125 -7.84 7.61 47.26
C SER A 125 -9.33 7.87 47.47
N GLY A 126 -10.17 7.40 46.55
CA GLY A 126 -11.60 7.63 46.53
C GLY A 126 -12.08 8.78 45.65
N ASP A 127 -11.17 9.61 45.16
CA ASP A 127 -11.52 10.68 44.20
C ASP A 127 -11.75 10.11 42.80
N ALA A 128 -12.63 10.77 42.06
CA ALA A 128 -12.98 10.41 40.70
C ALA A 128 -12.13 11.17 39.69
N VAL A 129 -11.81 10.53 38.54
CA VAL A 129 -11.11 11.12 37.39
C VAL A 129 -11.94 10.92 36.14
N THR A 130 -11.66 11.76 35.14
CA THR A 130 -12.18 11.61 33.78
C THR A 130 -11.00 11.68 32.80
N LEU A 131 -10.84 10.64 31.98
CA LEU A 131 -9.88 10.61 30.90
C LEU A 131 -10.61 10.86 29.59
N THR A 132 -10.06 11.77 28.78
CA THR A 132 -10.64 12.15 27.50
C THR A 132 -9.50 12.25 26.47
N ALA A 133 -9.55 11.40 25.47
CA ALA A 133 -8.56 11.41 24.39
C ALA A 133 -8.95 12.35 23.26
N SER A 134 -7.97 12.73 22.47
CA SER A 134 -8.14 13.56 21.27
C SER A 134 -7.25 13.10 20.10
N GLY A 135 -7.46 13.65 18.89
CA GLY A 135 -6.61 13.42 17.72
C GLY A 135 -7.00 12.24 16.83
N ALA A 136 -8.11 11.54 17.12
CA ALA A 136 -8.66 10.47 16.29
C ALA A 136 -10.18 10.56 16.16
N SER A 137 -10.82 9.62 15.44
CA SER A 137 -12.28 9.57 15.28
C SER A 137 -12.98 8.75 16.36
N THR A 138 -12.33 7.69 16.85
CA THR A 138 -12.83 6.82 17.91
C THR A 138 -11.69 6.43 18.84
N TYR A 139 -12.05 6.11 20.11
CA TYR A 139 -11.09 5.80 21.16
C TYR A 139 -11.45 4.53 21.90
N SER A 140 -10.45 3.74 22.23
CA SER A 140 -10.57 2.55 23.05
C SER A 140 -9.48 2.57 24.12
N TRP A 141 -9.89 2.72 25.38
CA TRP A 141 -9.01 2.67 26.54
C TRP A 141 -8.87 1.24 27.07
N ASP A 142 -7.74 0.96 27.68
CA ASP A 142 -7.56 -0.23 28.49
C ASP A 142 -8.28 -0.12 29.86
N ASN A 143 -8.11 -1.14 30.73
CA ASN A 143 -8.66 -1.17 32.08
C ASN A 143 -10.18 -0.87 32.18
N ASN A 144 -10.96 -1.12 31.11
CA ASN A 144 -12.40 -0.88 31.01
C ASN A 144 -12.81 0.60 31.22
N VAL A 145 -11.91 1.55 30.93
CA VAL A 145 -12.24 2.97 30.92
C VAL A 145 -13.05 3.29 29.68
N THR A 146 -14.08 4.12 29.82
CA THR A 146 -14.83 4.67 28.71
C THR A 146 -14.45 6.14 28.52
N ASP A 147 -14.09 6.52 27.30
CA ASP A 147 -13.67 7.88 26.97
C ASP A 147 -14.69 8.93 27.45
N GLY A 148 -14.20 9.98 28.11
CA GLY A 148 -15.03 11.06 28.63
C GLY A 148 -15.96 10.67 29.81
N THR A 149 -15.88 9.43 30.33
CA THR A 149 -16.70 8.97 31.43
C THR A 149 -15.89 8.94 32.74
N THR A 150 -16.49 9.48 33.80
CA THR A 150 -15.88 9.54 35.14
C THR A 150 -15.79 8.15 35.77
N PHE A 151 -14.66 7.83 36.40
CA PHE A 151 -14.43 6.61 37.17
C PHE A 151 -13.54 6.89 38.39
N THR A 152 -13.47 5.96 39.37
CA THR A 152 -12.61 6.07 40.54
C THR A 152 -11.50 5.05 40.50
N PRO A 153 -10.23 5.48 40.26
CA PRO A 153 -9.09 4.58 40.24
C PRO A 153 -8.79 4.05 41.64
N SER A 154 -8.51 2.75 41.78
CA SER A 154 -8.19 2.13 43.03
C SER A 154 -6.71 2.16 43.41
N ALA A 155 -5.83 2.42 42.46
CA ALA A 155 -4.37 2.48 42.60
C ALA A 155 -3.73 3.35 41.50
N THR A 156 -2.52 3.80 41.75
CA THR A 156 -1.69 4.43 40.72
C THR A 156 -1.55 3.50 39.52
N THR A 157 -1.94 3.96 38.35
CA THR A 157 -2.01 3.14 37.14
C THR A 157 -1.77 4.03 35.89
N SER A 158 -1.06 3.49 34.91
CA SER A 158 -0.99 4.06 33.55
C SER A 158 -2.15 3.54 32.72
N TYR A 159 -2.87 4.43 32.05
CA TYR A 159 -4.00 4.12 31.17
C TYR A 159 -3.58 4.40 29.72
N SER A 160 -3.72 3.37 28.87
CA SER A 160 -3.40 3.49 27.44
C SER A 160 -4.67 3.61 26.61
N VAL A 161 -4.63 4.50 25.64
CA VAL A 161 -5.71 4.68 24.66
C VAL A 161 -5.22 4.35 23.26
N THR A 162 -6.03 3.62 22.51
CA THR A 162 -5.89 3.45 21.07
C THR A 162 -6.91 4.33 20.36
N GLY A 163 -6.44 5.28 19.58
CA GLY A 163 -7.27 6.10 18.69
C GLY A 163 -7.28 5.53 17.28
N THR A 164 -8.45 5.53 16.65
CA THR A 164 -8.65 5.11 15.25
C THR A 164 -9.20 6.27 14.45
N ASP A 165 -8.60 6.57 13.30
CA ASP A 165 -9.05 7.62 12.40
C ASP A 165 -10.16 7.13 11.44
N ALA A 166 -10.63 8.02 10.55
CA ALA A 166 -11.66 7.70 9.56
C ALA A 166 -11.21 6.70 8.48
N ASN A 167 -9.90 6.51 8.30
CA ASN A 167 -9.30 5.57 7.34
C ASN A 167 -9.02 4.19 7.98
N GLY A 168 -9.32 4.04 9.28
CA GLY A 168 -9.03 2.82 10.04
C GLY A 168 -7.57 2.73 10.53
N CYS A 169 -6.76 3.78 10.39
CA CYS A 169 -5.41 3.82 10.92
C CYS A 169 -5.42 4.10 12.42
N THR A 170 -4.53 3.43 13.17
CA THR A 170 -4.48 3.50 14.62
C THR A 170 -3.15 4.02 15.14
N ALA A 171 -3.22 4.73 16.26
CA ALA A 171 -2.07 5.07 17.09
C ALA A 171 -2.45 4.96 18.58
N THR A 172 -1.45 4.95 19.45
CA THR A 172 -1.65 4.82 20.89
C THR A 172 -0.95 5.95 21.62
N ASP A 173 -1.53 6.33 22.76
CA ASP A 173 -0.90 7.20 23.74
C ASP A 173 -1.28 6.73 25.16
N ALA A 174 -0.66 7.27 26.20
CA ALA A 174 -0.91 6.86 27.57
C ALA A 174 -0.84 8.05 28.52
N VAL A 175 -1.60 7.96 29.62
CA VAL A 175 -1.65 8.95 30.71
C VAL A 175 -1.51 8.24 32.05
N ASP A 176 -0.75 8.81 32.96
CA ASP A 176 -0.57 8.29 34.30
C ASP A 176 -1.57 8.94 35.28
N VAL A 177 -2.26 8.10 36.06
CA VAL A 177 -3.09 8.53 37.18
C VAL A 177 -2.44 8.08 38.48
N THR A 178 -1.92 9.04 39.25
CA THR A 178 -1.31 8.81 40.57
C THR A 178 -2.39 8.90 41.64
N VAL A 179 -2.56 7.84 42.44
CA VAL A 179 -3.50 7.79 43.57
C VAL A 179 -2.71 7.85 44.88
N ASN A 180 -2.87 8.94 45.62
CA ASN A 180 -2.27 9.14 46.91
C ASN A 180 -3.16 8.56 48.04
N ALA A 181 -2.58 7.86 49.00
CA ALA A 181 -3.29 7.40 50.19
C ALA A 181 -3.79 8.57 51.02
N LEU A 182 -4.97 8.40 51.64
CA LEU A 182 -5.46 9.36 52.64
C LEU A 182 -4.59 9.33 53.89
N PRO A 183 -4.38 10.48 54.55
CA PRO A 183 -3.68 10.51 55.81
C PRO A 183 -4.47 9.78 56.91
N THR A 184 -3.78 9.07 57.78
CA THR A 184 -4.40 8.55 59.01
C THR A 184 -4.51 9.70 60.03
N VAL A 185 -5.73 9.96 60.47
CA VAL A 185 -6.02 10.96 61.51
C VAL A 185 -6.46 10.24 62.78
N ASP A 186 -5.80 10.52 63.90
CA ASP A 186 -6.18 10.03 65.24
C ASP A 186 -6.57 11.22 66.11
N ALA A 187 -7.82 11.26 66.57
CA ALA A 187 -8.33 12.32 67.41
C ALA A 187 -8.01 12.08 68.91
N GLY A 188 -7.32 10.99 69.24
CA GLY A 188 -7.05 10.56 70.61
C GLY A 188 -8.26 9.88 71.26
N THR A 189 -8.14 9.51 72.58
CA THR A 189 -9.22 8.92 73.37
C THR A 189 -9.98 10.00 74.09
N ASP A 190 -11.30 9.86 74.19
CA ASP A 190 -12.17 10.70 75.04
C ASP A 190 -11.67 10.71 76.51
N GLN A 191 -11.64 11.91 77.13
CA GLN A 191 -11.27 12.10 78.51
C GLN A 191 -12.48 12.27 79.37
#